data_5f16ee4656f79f297a00a3298cd5b1c9
#
_entry.id   5f16ee4656f79f297a00a3298cd5b1c9
#
_cell.length_a   1.000
_cell.length_b   1.000
_cell.length_c   1.000
_cell.angle_alpha   90.00
_cell.angle_beta   90.00
_cell.angle_gamma   90.00
#
_symmetry.space_group_name_H-M   'P 1'
#
loop_
_entity.id
_entity.type
_entity.pdbx_description
1 polymer ?
#
loop_
_entity_poly.entity_id
_entity_poly.type
_entity_poly.pdbx_seq_one_letter_code
_entity_poly.pdbx_strand_id
1 'polypeptide(L)'
;MAKRTIETYKSIEKNKIPNNIDSPNDITILESNLDIILNQYKKSLSQIIDDKRYVKIAVAGRMNHGKSSLLNSLIGDDVFKVQDIRETTTNSRYELFEDVLLVDTPGLDANINDDAIANIAYESSNIILFVHNYNVGDFHKGELEALKRIADFHNSEAFIDRFILVLTGKDAVTDQNDRELIKLKLLKDIKQFCGLQNFPIFEVSNTTFMKGKSENREKLMIHSGIPILLEYITSKIEELKPLRTKQTIEKIRNIQATAVSLFNEILENKTVNLDSELIDADKLYEEYERIVTTSIEHLSEQEKKLTYHKEEIYLLENSINPNGFNKTNTSNSSFSLFIGNYKNSKVNKFPRYIYKRFIKPNLKDEKSPAEGIFGFFGKSTDPEITAINMGLVDARSNLLRNKIEHWTMYLDDTTVNKYLLILNAKLSAENKLVSELSKDIESYKYDLYNKFSNDFILKDIVGLLKKKKSKEKKINTILEVVKGKIFGEAFKLQNEVEYIKPWIEEVNTFSDMTIRLLEGLD
;
A
#
# COMPACT_ATOMS: atom_id res chain seq x y z
N MET A 1 9.90 -27.91 -1.20
CA MET A 1 8.58 -27.29 -0.91
C MET A 1 8.64 -25.75 -0.99
N ALA A 2 9.56 -25.05 -0.34
CA ALA A 2 9.65 -23.57 -0.37
C ALA A 2 9.69 -22.93 -1.78
N LYS A 3 10.35 -23.55 -2.77
CA LYS A 3 10.35 -23.04 -4.17
C LYS A 3 8.98 -23.10 -4.85
N ARG A 4 8.15 -24.10 -4.56
CA ARG A 4 6.79 -24.22 -5.11
C ARG A 4 5.82 -23.20 -4.51
N THR A 5 5.96 -22.85 -3.23
CA THR A 5 5.13 -21.87 -2.56
C THR A 5 5.37 -20.45 -3.10
N ILE A 6 6.63 -20.11 -3.44
CA ILE A 6 7.01 -18.81 -4.02
C ILE A 6 6.44 -18.61 -5.44
N GLU A 7 6.36 -19.68 -6.24
CA GLU A 7 5.81 -19.61 -7.61
C GLU A 7 4.27 -19.53 -7.62
N THR A 8 3.59 -20.12 -6.65
CA THR A 8 2.12 -20.11 -6.57
C THR A 8 1.57 -18.73 -6.19
N TYR A 9 2.29 -17.93 -5.41
CA TYR A 9 1.87 -16.57 -5.04
C TYR A 9 2.02 -15.53 -6.15
N LYS A 10 2.93 -15.72 -7.10
CA LYS A 10 3.10 -14.80 -8.24
C LYS A 10 1.90 -14.74 -9.19
N SER A 11 0.96 -15.69 -9.09
CA SER A 11 -0.18 -15.80 -10.01
C SER A 11 -1.51 -15.21 -9.51
N ILE A 12 -1.62 -14.83 -8.23
CA ILE A 12 -2.93 -14.53 -7.63
C ILE A 12 -3.32 -13.04 -7.64
N GLU A 13 -2.42 -12.08 -7.76
CA GLU A 13 -2.74 -10.67 -7.48
C GLU A 13 -2.48 -9.63 -8.57
N LYS A 14 -2.31 -10.01 -9.83
CA LYS A 14 -2.22 -9.01 -10.92
C LYS A 14 -3.56 -8.35 -11.32
N ASN A 15 -4.68 -8.70 -10.72
CA ASN A 15 -6.02 -8.37 -11.25
C ASN A 15 -6.85 -7.36 -10.46
N LYS A 16 -6.30 -6.56 -9.54
CA LYS A 16 -7.09 -5.51 -8.84
C LYS A 16 -6.33 -4.21 -8.68
N ILE A 17 -5.95 -3.58 -9.78
CA ILE A 17 -5.56 -2.15 -9.76
C ILE A 17 -6.66 -1.38 -10.49
N PRO A 18 -7.27 -0.34 -9.90
CA PRO A 18 -8.22 0.53 -10.62
C PRO A 18 -7.49 1.26 -11.76
N ASN A 19 -8.04 1.18 -12.96
CA ASN A 19 -7.47 1.70 -14.22
C ASN A 19 -7.52 3.24 -14.36
N ASN A 20 -7.10 4.04 -13.38
CA ASN A 20 -7.03 5.49 -13.52
C ASN A 20 -5.85 6.07 -12.75
N ILE A 21 -4.64 5.82 -13.24
CA ILE A 21 -3.42 6.48 -12.73
C ILE A 21 -2.68 7.08 -13.94
N ASP A 22 -2.77 8.40 -14.06
CA ASP A 22 -2.19 9.16 -15.19
C ASP A 22 -0.71 9.54 -15.03
N SER A 23 0.02 8.98 -14.05
CA SER A 23 1.48 9.13 -14.01
C SER A 23 2.20 7.85 -13.60
N PRO A 24 2.81 7.14 -14.55
CA PRO A 24 3.51 5.87 -14.29
C PRO A 24 4.76 5.99 -13.40
N ASN A 25 5.37 7.18 -13.29
CA ASN A 25 6.69 7.32 -12.68
C ASN A 25 6.71 7.22 -11.15
N ASP A 26 5.71 7.75 -10.44
CA ASP A 26 5.74 7.82 -8.97
C ASP A 26 5.48 6.46 -8.32
N ILE A 27 4.53 5.70 -8.87
CA ILE A 27 4.24 4.32 -8.40
C ILE A 27 5.40 3.39 -8.73
N THR A 28 6.05 3.54 -9.87
CA THR A 28 7.21 2.72 -10.24
C THR A 28 8.38 2.89 -9.27
N ILE A 29 8.62 4.12 -8.80
CA ILE A 29 9.67 4.41 -7.80
C ILE A 29 9.27 3.82 -6.45
N LEU A 30 8.02 3.99 -6.02
CA LEU A 30 7.51 3.39 -4.79
C LEU A 30 7.62 1.87 -4.83
N GLU A 31 7.14 1.21 -5.88
CA GLU A 31 7.23 -0.23 -6.11
C GLU A 31 8.68 -0.72 -6.05
N SER A 32 9.61 -0.01 -6.68
CA SER A 32 11.04 -0.34 -6.63
C SER A 32 11.60 -0.30 -5.20
N ASN A 33 11.21 0.67 -4.39
CA ASN A 33 11.65 0.77 -3.00
C ASN A 33 11.05 -0.36 -2.12
N LEU A 34 9.77 -0.68 -2.32
CA LEU A 34 9.10 -1.77 -1.62
C LEU A 34 9.70 -3.13 -2.01
N ASP A 35 10.00 -3.34 -3.29
CA ASP A 35 10.69 -4.54 -3.80
C ASP A 35 12.07 -4.73 -3.17
N ILE A 36 12.84 -3.68 -2.97
CA ILE A 36 14.15 -3.75 -2.32
C ILE A 36 13.99 -4.30 -0.89
N ILE A 37 13.07 -3.77 -0.11
CA ILE A 37 12.82 -4.21 1.27
C ILE A 37 12.37 -5.68 1.29
N LEU A 38 11.40 -6.05 0.45
CA LEU A 38 10.88 -7.41 0.37
C LEU A 38 11.95 -8.41 -0.08
N ASN A 39 12.77 -8.04 -1.06
CA ASN A 39 13.86 -8.90 -1.54
C ASN A 39 14.95 -9.09 -0.48
N GLN A 40 15.30 -8.04 0.27
CA GLN A 40 16.22 -8.15 1.40
C GLN A 40 15.65 -9.07 2.50
N TYR A 41 14.38 -8.92 2.84
CA TYR A 41 13.68 -9.79 3.78
C TYR A 41 13.70 -11.25 3.30
N LYS A 42 13.28 -11.53 2.05
CA LYS A 42 13.26 -12.88 1.47
C LYS A 42 14.66 -13.52 1.45
N LYS A 43 15.68 -12.75 1.12
CA LYS A 43 17.08 -13.19 1.15
C LYS A 43 17.52 -13.57 2.56
N SER A 44 17.24 -12.71 3.55
CA SER A 44 17.57 -12.97 4.94
C SER A 44 16.83 -14.19 5.49
N LEU A 45 15.55 -14.35 5.14
CA LEU A 45 14.74 -15.50 5.51
C LEU A 45 15.32 -16.80 4.93
N SER A 46 15.69 -16.80 3.66
CA SER A 46 16.33 -17.98 3.02
C SER A 46 17.64 -18.36 3.72
N GLN A 47 18.46 -17.36 4.07
CA GLN A 47 19.71 -17.61 4.80
C GLN A 47 19.47 -18.23 6.18
N ILE A 48 18.47 -17.73 6.92
CA ILE A 48 18.11 -18.28 8.23
C ILE A 48 17.61 -19.73 8.11
N ILE A 49 16.83 -20.05 7.08
CA ILE A 49 16.31 -21.39 6.83
C ILE A 49 17.46 -22.34 6.44
N ASP A 50 18.35 -21.90 5.55
CA ASP A 50 19.51 -22.68 5.11
C ASP A 50 20.46 -22.96 6.29
N ASP A 51 20.69 -21.98 7.15
CA ASP A 51 21.49 -22.16 8.37
C ASP A 51 20.86 -23.12 9.39
N LYS A 52 19.52 -23.20 9.40
CA LYS A 52 18.82 -24.17 10.25
C LYS A 52 18.91 -25.60 9.71
N ARG A 53 19.06 -25.78 8.41
CA ARG A 53 18.99 -27.11 7.76
C ARG A 53 19.91 -28.12 8.43
N TYR A 54 21.12 -27.70 8.84
CA TYR A 54 22.14 -28.60 9.41
C TYR A 54 22.52 -28.23 10.84
N VAL A 55 22.65 -29.24 11.70
CA VAL A 55 23.45 -29.15 12.92
C VAL A 55 24.93 -29.22 12.49
N LYS A 56 25.66 -28.12 12.64
CA LYS A 56 27.06 -28.03 12.24
C LYS A 56 27.95 -28.48 13.39
N ILE A 57 28.81 -29.47 13.13
CA ILE A 57 29.82 -29.98 14.07
C ILE A 57 31.20 -29.66 13.49
N ALA A 58 31.91 -28.74 14.13
CA ALA A 58 33.28 -28.42 13.75
C ALA A 58 34.30 -29.18 14.59
N VAL A 59 35.40 -29.56 13.96
CA VAL A 59 36.52 -30.20 14.64
C VAL A 59 37.71 -29.24 14.73
N ALA A 60 38.12 -28.90 15.95
CA ALA A 60 39.25 -28.05 16.27
C ALA A 60 40.41 -28.88 16.84
N GLY A 61 41.64 -28.44 16.63
CA GLY A 61 42.84 -29.10 17.14
C GLY A 61 44.04 -28.88 16.24
N ARG A 62 45.23 -29.13 16.75
CA ARG A 62 46.47 -29.00 15.94
C ARG A 62 46.55 -29.98 14.80
N MET A 63 47.45 -29.69 13.87
CA MET A 63 47.81 -30.63 12.83
C MET A 63 48.30 -31.96 13.45
N ASN A 64 47.97 -33.07 12.79
CA ASN A 64 48.32 -34.43 13.25
C ASN A 64 47.72 -34.89 14.59
N HIS A 65 46.76 -34.16 15.18
CA HIS A 65 46.02 -34.64 16.33
C HIS A 65 44.89 -35.61 15.98
N GLY A 66 44.71 -35.96 14.74
CA GLY A 66 43.76 -36.97 14.27
C GLY A 66 42.33 -36.44 14.00
N LYS A 67 42.19 -35.15 13.64
CA LYS A 67 40.91 -34.52 13.31
C LYS A 67 40.19 -35.22 12.14
N SER A 68 40.80 -35.27 10.97
CA SER A 68 40.22 -35.90 9.78
C SER A 68 40.04 -37.41 9.98
N SER A 69 40.96 -38.06 10.72
CA SER A 69 40.79 -39.47 11.10
C SER A 69 39.60 -39.70 12.05
N LEU A 70 39.33 -38.77 12.96
CA LEU A 70 38.16 -38.80 13.86
C LEU A 70 36.88 -38.68 13.04
N LEU A 71 36.82 -37.73 12.12
CA LEU A 71 35.68 -37.54 11.24
C LEU A 71 35.42 -38.79 10.39
N ASN A 72 36.45 -39.37 9.80
CA ASN A 72 36.35 -40.63 9.07
C ASN A 72 35.81 -41.78 9.95
N SER A 73 36.28 -41.86 11.20
CA SER A 73 35.77 -42.86 12.15
C SER A 73 34.30 -42.65 12.52
N LEU A 74 33.85 -41.40 12.66
CA LEU A 74 32.43 -41.08 12.95
C LEU A 74 31.53 -41.42 11.74
N ILE A 75 32.00 -41.20 10.52
CA ILE A 75 31.32 -41.59 9.27
C ILE A 75 31.40 -43.08 9.08
N GLY A 76 32.47 -43.66 9.50
CA GLY A 76 32.81 -45.05 9.26
C GLY A 76 33.41 -45.32 7.86
N ASP A 77 33.85 -44.28 7.16
CA ASP A 77 34.46 -44.38 5.82
C ASP A 77 35.55 -43.32 5.65
N ASP A 78 36.50 -43.58 4.72
CA ASP A 78 37.61 -42.65 4.43
C ASP A 78 37.16 -41.54 3.46
N VAL A 79 36.47 -40.55 3.98
CA VAL A 79 35.96 -39.40 3.21
C VAL A 79 36.91 -38.21 3.26
N PHE A 80 37.41 -37.91 4.44
CA PHE A 80 38.36 -36.81 4.65
C PHE A 80 39.79 -37.31 4.42
N LYS A 81 40.59 -36.54 3.67
CA LYS A 81 41.99 -36.91 3.44
C LYS A 81 42.82 -36.83 4.74
N VAL A 82 43.46 -37.94 5.05
CA VAL A 82 44.35 -38.05 6.19
C VAL A 82 45.79 -38.11 5.65
N GLN A 83 46.53 -37.01 5.71
CA GLN A 83 47.92 -36.94 5.27
C GLN A 83 48.76 -36.14 6.25
N ASP A 84 50.03 -36.50 6.35
CA ASP A 84 51.06 -35.79 7.15
C ASP A 84 51.48 -34.44 6.55
N ILE A 85 51.00 -34.12 5.36
CA ILE A 85 51.29 -32.87 4.66
C ILE A 85 50.02 -31.99 4.75
N ARG A 86 50.22 -30.69 4.96
CA ARG A 86 49.19 -29.67 5.12
C ARG A 86 48.29 -29.58 3.85
N GLU A 87 47.12 -30.21 3.87
CA GLU A 87 46.18 -30.20 2.70
C GLU A 87 44.87 -29.47 2.96
N THR A 88 44.46 -29.31 4.24
CA THR A 88 43.20 -28.64 4.54
C THR A 88 43.41 -27.14 4.58
N THR A 89 43.35 -26.50 3.42
CA THR A 89 43.42 -25.02 3.28
C THR A 89 42.05 -24.36 3.24
N THR A 90 40.97 -25.17 3.16
CA THR A 90 39.58 -24.74 3.16
C THR A 90 38.75 -25.67 4.04
N ASN A 91 37.64 -25.21 4.60
CA ASN A 91 36.73 -26.06 5.37
C ASN A 91 36.12 -27.13 4.45
N SER A 92 36.45 -28.39 4.67
CA SER A 92 35.79 -29.52 4.00
C SER A 92 34.53 -29.91 4.76
N ARG A 93 33.45 -30.18 4.04
CA ARG A 93 32.13 -30.44 4.62
C ARG A 93 31.62 -31.80 4.17
N TYR A 94 30.98 -32.51 5.11
CA TYR A 94 30.33 -33.79 4.85
C TYR A 94 29.01 -33.91 5.61
N GLU A 95 27.94 -34.33 4.93
CA GLU A 95 26.63 -34.57 5.54
C GLU A 95 26.61 -35.96 6.17
N LEU A 96 26.71 -36.03 7.53
CA LEU A 96 26.74 -37.30 8.27
C LEU A 96 25.36 -37.97 8.32
N PHE A 97 24.31 -37.17 8.56
CA PHE A 97 22.89 -37.54 8.53
C PHE A 97 22.15 -36.46 7.73
N GLU A 98 20.88 -36.68 7.42
CA GLU A 98 20.08 -35.71 6.62
C GLU A 98 20.11 -34.26 7.15
N ASP A 99 20.44 -34.07 8.42
CA ASP A 99 20.40 -32.79 9.14
C ASP A 99 21.72 -32.47 9.89
N VAL A 100 22.81 -33.21 9.68
CA VAL A 100 24.08 -33.04 10.40
C VAL A 100 25.24 -32.82 9.42
N LEU A 101 25.93 -31.69 9.56
CA LEU A 101 27.07 -31.32 8.75
C LEU A 101 28.35 -31.37 9.58
N LEU A 102 29.24 -32.29 9.24
CA LEU A 102 30.61 -32.32 9.75
C LEU A 102 31.49 -31.31 9.00
N VAL A 103 32.27 -30.53 9.72
CA VAL A 103 33.17 -29.50 9.15
C VAL A 103 34.59 -29.79 9.62
N ASP A 104 35.43 -30.26 8.71
CA ASP A 104 36.88 -30.36 8.96
C ASP A 104 37.52 -29.00 8.78
N THR A 105 38.27 -28.56 9.75
CA THR A 105 38.93 -27.24 9.75
C THR A 105 40.45 -27.36 9.64
N PRO A 106 41.12 -26.38 9.06
CA PRO A 106 42.57 -26.28 9.11
C PRO A 106 43.11 -26.40 10.56
N GLY A 107 44.28 -27.02 10.73
CA GLY A 107 44.90 -27.15 12.06
C GLY A 107 45.22 -25.77 12.70
N LEU A 108 45.16 -25.70 14.03
CA LEU A 108 45.37 -24.47 14.80
C LEU A 108 46.78 -23.85 14.68
N ASP A 109 47.72 -24.54 14.01
CA ASP A 109 49.08 -24.01 13.68
C ASP A 109 49.15 -23.39 12.28
N ALA A 110 48.01 -23.13 11.68
CA ALA A 110 47.87 -22.63 10.31
C ALA A 110 48.23 -21.12 10.20
N ASN A 111 48.34 -20.61 8.97
CA ASN A 111 48.59 -19.19 8.71
C ASN A 111 47.38 -18.34 9.11
N ILE A 112 47.57 -17.03 9.25
CA ILE A 112 46.54 -16.04 9.62
C ILE A 112 45.26 -16.18 8.77
N ASN A 113 45.39 -16.52 7.48
CA ASN A 113 44.21 -16.72 6.59
C ASN A 113 43.45 -18.02 6.91
N ASP A 114 44.15 -19.08 7.29
CA ASP A 114 43.53 -20.36 7.66
C ASP A 114 42.82 -20.21 9.03
N ASP A 115 43.37 -19.41 9.94
CA ASP A 115 42.75 -19.08 11.22
C ASP A 115 41.41 -18.32 11.01
N ALA A 116 41.34 -17.40 10.05
CA ALA A 116 40.11 -16.69 9.74
C ALA A 116 38.99 -17.64 9.21
N ILE A 117 39.36 -18.59 8.32
CA ILE A 117 38.45 -19.59 7.77
C ILE A 117 37.97 -20.56 8.87
N ALA A 118 38.89 -21.02 9.75
CA ALA A 118 38.56 -21.88 10.86
C ALA A 118 37.64 -21.17 11.89
N ASN A 119 37.90 -19.90 12.19
CA ASN A 119 37.12 -19.10 13.13
C ASN A 119 35.65 -18.98 12.67
N ILE A 120 35.37 -18.73 11.37
CA ILE A 120 34.02 -18.69 10.81
C ILE A 120 33.31 -20.05 11.00
N ALA A 121 34.02 -21.15 10.85
CA ALA A 121 33.47 -22.49 11.08
C ALA A 121 33.14 -22.70 12.57
N TYR A 122 34.01 -22.31 13.46
CA TYR A 122 33.78 -22.44 14.93
C TYR A 122 32.61 -21.58 15.39
N GLU A 123 32.56 -20.32 14.97
CA GLU A 123 31.49 -19.39 15.32
C GLU A 123 30.11 -19.89 14.87
N SER A 124 30.03 -20.46 13.65
CA SER A 124 28.78 -20.96 13.08
C SER A 124 28.39 -22.36 13.53
N SER A 125 29.23 -23.06 14.31
CA SER A 125 29.00 -24.46 14.68
C SER A 125 28.17 -24.61 15.96
N ASN A 126 27.36 -25.66 15.99
CA ASN A 126 26.50 -26.01 17.12
C ASN A 126 27.22 -26.90 18.15
N ILE A 127 28.17 -27.72 17.68
CA ILE A 127 29.01 -28.59 18.48
C ILE A 127 30.47 -28.38 18.02
N ILE A 128 31.39 -28.32 18.95
CA ILE A 128 32.82 -28.20 18.69
C ILE A 128 33.53 -29.38 19.34
N LEU A 129 34.10 -30.25 18.51
CA LEU A 129 34.95 -31.35 18.94
C LEU A 129 36.39 -30.83 18.99
N PHE A 130 36.91 -30.58 20.18
CA PHE A 130 38.31 -30.18 20.36
C PHE A 130 39.20 -31.42 20.51
N VAL A 131 40.04 -31.68 19.53
CA VAL A 131 40.79 -32.91 19.40
C VAL A 131 42.22 -32.72 19.87
N HIS A 132 42.67 -33.50 20.83
CA HIS A 132 44.02 -33.58 21.28
C HIS A 132 44.51 -35.04 21.24
N ASN A 133 45.81 -35.27 20.92
CA ASN A 133 46.37 -36.60 20.83
C ASN A 133 47.17 -36.94 22.08
N TYR A 134 46.86 -38.06 22.72
CA TYR A 134 47.59 -38.54 23.90
C TYR A 134 49.11 -38.65 23.71
N ASN A 135 49.61 -38.97 22.52
CA ASN A 135 51.04 -39.09 22.23
C ASN A 135 51.77 -37.75 22.36
N VAL A 136 51.09 -36.65 22.30
CA VAL A 136 51.70 -35.31 22.45
C VAL A 136 51.88 -34.96 23.91
N GLY A 137 51.06 -35.54 24.81
CA GLY A 137 51.05 -35.28 26.24
C GLY A 137 50.42 -33.94 26.60
N ASP A 138 51.20 -32.92 26.83
CA ASP A 138 50.70 -31.60 27.28
C ASP A 138 50.15 -30.73 26.14
N PHE A 139 49.24 -29.84 26.45
CA PHE A 139 48.85 -28.81 25.50
C PHE A 139 49.97 -27.87 25.16
N HIS A 140 50.13 -27.55 23.92
CA HIS A 140 50.94 -26.42 23.51
C HIS A 140 50.21 -25.11 23.83
N LYS A 141 50.99 -24.07 24.14
CA LYS A 141 50.43 -22.74 24.43
C LYS A 141 49.46 -22.23 23.35
N GLY A 142 49.82 -22.44 22.06
CA GLY A 142 48.96 -22.05 20.93
C GLY A 142 47.60 -22.79 20.88
N GLU A 143 47.52 -24.05 21.37
CA GLU A 143 46.26 -24.76 21.48
C GLU A 143 45.33 -24.14 22.54
N LEU A 144 45.88 -23.80 23.69
CA LEU A 144 45.15 -23.13 24.77
C LEU A 144 44.68 -21.73 24.35
N GLU A 145 45.55 -20.97 23.66
CA GLU A 145 45.21 -19.66 23.12
C GLU A 145 44.06 -19.77 22.07
N ALA A 146 44.13 -20.77 21.21
CA ALA A 146 43.07 -21.01 20.24
C ALA A 146 41.74 -21.46 20.90
N LEU A 147 41.83 -22.40 21.87
CA LEU A 147 40.65 -22.81 22.63
C LEU A 147 39.99 -21.63 23.36
N LYS A 148 40.80 -20.76 23.95
CA LYS A 148 40.30 -19.55 24.59
C LYS A 148 39.59 -18.62 23.60
N ARG A 149 40.21 -18.35 22.45
CA ARG A 149 39.57 -17.57 21.38
C ARG A 149 38.22 -18.16 20.96
N ILE A 150 38.16 -19.49 20.77
CA ILE A 150 36.92 -20.19 20.39
C ILE A 150 35.86 -20.06 21.50
N ALA A 151 36.25 -20.17 22.77
CA ALA A 151 35.34 -19.98 23.90
C ALA A 151 34.83 -18.54 23.99
N ASP A 152 35.66 -17.54 23.73
CA ASP A 152 35.31 -16.12 23.78
C ASP A 152 34.25 -15.73 22.70
N PHE A 153 34.24 -16.40 21.54
CA PHE A 153 33.19 -16.19 20.51
C PHE A 153 31.77 -16.56 20.99
N HIS A 154 31.65 -17.50 21.94
CA HIS A 154 30.36 -18.10 22.30
C HIS A 154 29.84 -17.71 23.69
N ASN A 155 30.44 -16.80 24.40
CA ASN A 155 30.16 -16.59 25.82
C ASN A 155 30.42 -17.88 26.66
N SER A 156 31.29 -17.83 27.64
CA SER A 156 31.87 -19.02 28.30
C SER A 156 30.86 -20.04 28.85
N GLU A 157 29.70 -19.61 29.33
CA GLU A 157 28.63 -20.50 29.79
C GLU A 157 27.95 -21.26 28.65
N ALA A 158 27.59 -20.56 27.55
CA ALA A 158 26.98 -21.17 26.37
C ALA A 158 27.97 -22.05 25.58
N PHE A 159 29.27 -21.81 25.70
CA PHE A 159 30.30 -22.60 25.06
C PHE A 159 30.45 -24.00 25.67
N ILE A 160 30.33 -24.16 26.97
CA ILE A 160 30.42 -25.47 27.65
C ILE A 160 29.41 -26.47 27.10
N ASP A 161 28.21 -26.02 26.79
CA ASP A 161 27.14 -26.86 26.21
C ASP A 161 27.44 -27.35 24.80
N ARG A 162 28.37 -26.70 24.11
CA ARG A 162 28.77 -27.00 22.72
C ARG A 162 30.12 -27.70 22.62
N PHE A 163 30.90 -27.68 23.67
CA PHE A 163 32.26 -28.12 23.69
C PHE A 163 32.37 -29.58 24.14
N ILE A 164 33.14 -30.36 23.35
CA ILE A 164 33.48 -31.76 23.65
C ILE A 164 34.97 -31.93 23.48
N LEU A 165 35.69 -32.33 24.52
CA LEU A 165 37.09 -32.70 24.43
C LEU A 165 37.21 -34.15 23.95
N VAL A 166 37.93 -34.37 22.85
CA VAL A 166 38.20 -35.70 22.28
C VAL A 166 39.69 -35.98 22.35
N LEU A 167 40.05 -36.97 23.14
CA LEU A 167 41.42 -37.42 23.29
C LEU A 167 41.65 -38.63 22.36
N THR A 168 42.41 -38.40 21.29
CA THR A 168 42.73 -39.45 20.32
C THR A 168 44.02 -40.20 20.68
N GLY A 169 44.31 -41.33 20.03
CA GLY A 169 45.52 -42.13 20.28
C GLY A 169 45.48 -42.92 21.54
N LYS A 170 44.26 -43.29 22.04
CA LYS A 170 44.07 -44.14 23.21
C LYS A 170 44.83 -45.46 23.15
N ASP A 171 45.00 -46.03 21.94
CA ASP A 171 45.75 -47.25 21.66
C ASP A 171 47.28 -47.09 21.75
N ALA A 172 47.78 -45.92 21.64
CA ALA A 172 49.22 -45.64 21.73
C ALA A 172 49.73 -45.51 23.17
N VAL A 173 48.84 -45.08 24.11
CA VAL A 173 49.16 -45.03 25.54
C VAL A 173 48.35 -46.14 26.22
N THR A 174 48.93 -47.33 26.32
CA THR A 174 48.25 -48.55 26.78
C THR A 174 48.02 -48.58 28.27
N ASP A 175 48.90 -47.93 29.08
CA ASP A 175 48.74 -47.84 30.54
C ASP A 175 47.58 -46.87 30.89
N GLN A 176 46.63 -47.37 31.65
CA GLN A 176 45.48 -46.60 32.07
C GLN A 176 45.87 -45.47 33.08
N ASN A 177 46.87 -45.73 33.94
CA ASN A 177 47.32 -44.71 34.89
C ASN A 177 47.98 -43.51 34.17
N ASP A 178 48.79 -43.83 33.15
CA ASP A 178 49.43 -42.78 32.35
C ASP A 178 48.38 -41.93 31.62
N ARG A 179 47.34 -42.54 31.03
CA ARG A 179 46.26 -41.78 30.42
C ARG A 179 45.52 -40.88 31.43
N GLU A 180 45.22 -41.41 32.62
CA GLU A 180 44.55 -40.62 33.68
C GLU A 180 45.45 -39.44 34.15
N LEU A 181 46.75 -39.63 34.28
CA LEU A 181 47.69 -38.55 34.62
C LEU A 181 47.74 -37.47 33.55
N ILE A 182 47.83 -37.86 32.27
CA ILE A 182 47.80 -36.89 31.14
C ILE A 182 46.46 -36.15 31.15
N LYS A 183 45.38 -36.85 31.24
CA LYS A 183 44.02 -36.28 31.27
C LYS A 183 43.84 -35.27 32.42
N LEU A 184 44.24 -35.59 33.63
CA LEU A 184 44.17 -34.68 34.77
C LEU A 184 44.98 -33.38 34.53
N LYS A 185 46.15 -33.50 33.89
CA LYS A 185 46.96 -32.35 33.54
C LYS A 185 46.30 -31.50 32.48
N LEU A 186 45.80 -32.08 31.40
CA LEU A 186 45.06 -31.38 30.34
C LEU A 186 43.84 -30.64 30.89
N LEU A 187 43.09 -31.25 31.81
CA LEU A 187 41.94 -30.62 32.46
C LEU A 187 42.37 -29.42 33.32
N LYS A 188 43.48 -29.56 34.06
CA LYS A 188 44.02 -28.47 34.85
C LYS A 188 44.42 -27.30 33.98
N ASP A 189 45.07 -27.55 32.83
CA ASP A 189 45.53 -26.51 31.90
C ASP A 189 44.31 -25.78 31.27
N ILE A 190 43.29 -26.51 30.82
CA ILE A 190 42.06 -25.93 30.29
C ILE A 190 41.37 -25.06 31.34
N LYS A 191 41.27 -25.57 32.58
CA LYS A 191 40.65 -24.82 33.68
C LYS A 191 41.41 -23.55 33.98
N GLN A 192 42.76 -23.62 34.10
CA GLN A 192 43.60 -22.49 34.45
C GLN A 192 43.64 -21.43 33.35
N PHE A 193 43.70 -21.85 32.09
CA PHE A 193 43.92 -20.95 30.97
C PHE A 193 42.60 -20.43 30.35
N CYS A 194 41.60 -21.32 30.22
CA CYS A 194 40.34 -21.00 29.55
C CYS A 194 39.16 -20.79 30.52
N GLY A 195 39.31 -21.17 31.81
CA GLY A 195 38.25 -21.08 32.80
C GLY A 195 37.15 -22.17 32.64
N LEU A 196 37.33 -23.10 31.69
CA LEU A 196 36.33 -24.10 31.38
C LEU A 196 36.39 -25.30 32.36
N GLN A 197 35.23 -25.78 32.78
CA GLN A 197 35.06 -26.95 33.69
C GLN A 197 33.77 -27.68 33.35
N ASN A 198 33.69 -28.96 33.81
CA ASN A 198 32.47 -29.76 33.70
C ASN A 198 31.99 -29.99 32.26
N PHE A 199 32.87 -30.17 31.30
CA PHE A 199 32.58 -30.49 29.93
C PHE A 199 32.77 -31.99 29.65
N PRO A 200 32.11 -32.56 28.62
CA PRO A 200 32.26 -33.96 28.25
C PRO A 200 33.62 -34.25 27.65
N ILE A 201 34.18 -35.43 28.00
CA ILE A 201 35.49 -35.89 27.57
C ILE A 201 35.38 -37.31 27.04
N PHE A 202 35.89 -37.56 25.86
CA PHE A 202 35.91 -38.89 25.24
C PHE A 202 37.33 -39.28 24.86
N GLU A 203 37.66 -40.53 25.19
CA GLU A 203 38.94 -41.15 24.84
C GLU A 203 38.73 -42.15 23.70
N VAL A 204 39.34 -41.90 22.56
CA VAL A 204 39.08 -42.67 21.32
C VAL A 204 40.35 -43.17 20.65
N SER A 205 40.22 -44.25 19.92
CA SER A 205 41.23 -44.76 18.99
C SER A 205 40.60 -44.90 17.59
N ASN A 206 40.98 -43.97 16.70
CA ASN A 206 40.53 -44.00 15.30
C ASN A 206 41.01 -45.26 14.57
N THR A 207 42.30 -45.61 14.79
CA THR A 207 42.95 -46.79 14.20
C THR A 207 42.28 -48.10 14.62
N THR A 208 41.99 -48.25 15.93
CA THR A 208 41.27 -49.43 16.46
C THR A 208 39.87 -49.55 15.90
N PHE A 209 39.16 -48.42 15.73
CA PHE A 209 37.81 -48.41 15.15
C PHE A 209 37.83 -48.86 13.68
N MET A 210 38.64 -48.22 12.86
CA MET A 210 38.72 -48.52 11.43
C MET A 210 39.20 -49.94 11.18
N LYS A 211 40.15 -50.47 11.99
CA LYS A 211 40.55 -51.87 11.98
C LYS A 211 39.40 -52.78 12.37
N GLY A 212 38.69 -52.45 13.45
CA GLY A 212 37.50 -53.23 13.87
C GLY A 212 36.44 -53.31 12.77
N LYS A 213 36.24 -52.21 12.05
CA LYS A 213 35.29 -52.12 10.94
C LYS A 213 35.76 -52.94 9.73
N SER A 214 37.01 -52.79 9.29
CA SER A 214 37.55 -53.52 8.15
C SER A 214 37.61 -55.02 8.38
N GLU A 215 37.86 -55.47 9.65
CA GLU A 215 37.92 -56.86 10.02
C GLU A 215 36.58 -57.42 10.54
N ASN A 216 35.51 -56.60 10.54
CA ASN A 216 34.18 -56.93 11.07
C ASN A 216 34.21 -57.41 12.55
N ARG A 217 35.06 -56.79 13.37
CA ARG A 217 35.28 -57.08 14.77
C ARG A 217 34.59 -56.07 15.68
N GLU A 218 33.37 -56.34 16.07
CA GLU A 218 32.54 -55.47 16.89
C GLU A 218 33.19 -55.08 18.23
N LYS A 219 33.88 -56.04 18.89
CA LYS A 219 34.59 -55.78 20.15
C LYS A 219 35.67 -54.72 20.02
N LEU A 220 36.37 -54.65 18.89
CA LEU A 220 37.38 -53.61 18.61
C LEU A 220 36.70 -52.26 18.41
N MET A 221 35.61 -52.27 17.69
CA MET A 221 34.82 -51.04 17.47
C MET A 221 34.33 -50.46 18.79
N ILE A 222 33.73 -51.29 19.67
CA ILE A 222 33.29 -50.85 20.99
C ILE A 222 34.46 -50.32 21.83
N HIS A 223 35.57 -51.09 21.86
CA HIS A 223 36.74 -50.73 22.65
C HIS A 223 37.40 -49.39 22.19
N SER A 224 37.22 -49.01 20.93
CA SER A 224 37.75 -47.78 20.34
C SER A 224 37.22 -46.51 21.01
N GLY A 225 36.05 -46.53 21.68
CA GLY A 225 35.36 -45.39 22.22
C GLY A 225 34.56 -44.56 21.22
N ILE A 226 34.73 -44.82 19.90
CA ILE A 226 34.01 -44.08 18.83
C ILE A 226 32.47 -44.27 18.93
N PRO A 227 31.92 -45.51 19.14
CA PRO A 227 30.46 -45.64 19.29
C PRO A 227 29.88 -44.86 20.44
N ILE A 228 30.56 -44.77 21.57
CA ILE A 228 30.09 -44.01 22.76
C ILE A 228 30.12 -42.49 22.44
N LEU A 229 31.15 -42.00 21.75
CA LEU A 229 31.20 -40.62 21.31
C LEU A 229 30.09 -40.30 20.32
N LEU A 230 29.82 -41.21 19.35
CA LEU A 230 28.77 -41.03 18.34
C LEU A 230 27.37 -41.03 19.00
N GLU A 231 27.11 -41.93 19.96
CA GLU A 231 25.87 -41.96 20.73
C GLU A 231 25.67 -40.66 21.50
N TYR A 232 26.70 -40.14 22.15
CA TYR A 232 26.64 -38.86 22.86
C TYR A 232 26.37 -37.69 21.91
N ILE A 233 27.06 -37.63 20.76
CA ILE A 233 26.83 -36.60 19.74
C ILE A 233 25.38 -36.68 19.25
N THR A 234 24.87 -37.86 18.94
CA THR A 234 23.47 -38.04 18.49
C THR A 234 22.48 -37.57 19.54
N SER A 235 22.66 -37.94 20.81
CA SER A 235 21.82 -37.45 21.91
C SER A 235 21.87 -35.92 22.03
N LYS A 236 23.05 -35.34 21.91
CA LYS A 236 23.24 -33.89 21.98
C LYS A 236 22.60 -33.16 20.79
N ILE A 237 22.61 -33.74 19.59
CA ILE A 237 21.91 -33.22 18.43
C ILE A 237 20.40 -33.14 18.69
N GLU A 238 19.81 -34.23 19.22
CA GLU A 238 18.37 -34.26 19.56
C GLU A 238 17.99 -33.22 20.63
N GLU A 239 18.85 -33.01 21.63
CA GLU A 239 18.68 -31.97 22.65
C GLU A 239 18.72 -30.55 22.04
N LEU A 240 19.60 -30.32 21.05
CA LEU A 240 19.77 -29.01 20.40
C LEU A 240 18.68 -28.65 19.41
N LYS A 241 18.00 -29.62 18.78
CA LYS A 241 16.96 -29.39 17.76
C LYS A 241 15.85 -28.41 18.21
N PRO A 242 15.19 -28.60 19.36
CA PRO A 242 14.12 -27.70 19.80
C PRO A 242 14.65 -26.30 20.14
N LEU A 243 15.84 -26.22 20.75
CA LEU A 243 16.47 -24.93 21.07
C LEU A 243 16.81 -24.14 19.81
N ARG A 244 17.37 -24.81 18.79
CA ARG A 244 17.65 -24.21 17.49
C ARG A 244 16.39 -23.75 16.78
N THR A 245 15.30 -24.53 16.86
CA THR A 245 14.00 -24.13 16.31
C THR A 245 13.53 -22.83 16.94
N LYS A 246 13.55 -22.76 18.28
CA LYS A 246 13.19 -21.54 19.02
C LYS A 246 14.05 -20.34 18.61
N GLN A 247 15.39 -20.50 18.56
CA GLN A 247 16.31 -19.45 18.14
C GLN A 247 16.07 -19.01 16.68
N THR A 248 15.75 -19.95 15.80
CA THR A 248 15.42 -19.67 14.40
C THR A 248 14.14 -18.86 14.28
N ILE A 249 13.09 -19.23 15.01
CA ILE A 249 11.82 -18.49 15.07
C ILE A 249 12.05 -17.06 15.58
N GLU A 250 12.87 -16.89 16.60
CA GLU A 250 13.22 -15.56 17.11
C GLU A 250 13.94 -14.71 16.06
N LYS A 251 14.90 -15.29 15.33
CA LYS A 251 15.56 -14.59 14.22
C LYS A 251 14.56 -14.20 13.11
N ILE A 252 13.64 -15.10 12.76
CA ILE A 252 12.59 -14.79 11.76
C ILE A 252 11.70 -13.64 12.24
N ARG A 253 11.27 -13.65 13.49
CA ARG A 253 10.48 -12.55 14.08
C ARG A 253 11.22 -11.22 14.06
N ASN A 254 12.53 -11.23 14.31
CA ASN A 254 13.35 -10.02 14.28
C ASN A 254 13.46 -9.43 12.87
N ILE A 255 13.72 -10.24 11.84
CA ILE A 255 13.74 -9.75 10.45
C ILE A 255 12.37 -9.33 9.97
N GLN A 256 11.29 -10.02 10.39
CA GLN A 256 9.91 -9.63 10.13
C GLN A 256 9.62 -8.24 10.73
N ALA A 257 9.91 -8.05 12.02
CA ALA A 257 9.69 -6.78 12.70
C ALA A 257 10.47 -5.64 12.01
N THR A 258 11.71 -5.90 11.58
CA THR A 258 12.52 -4.92 10.85
C THR A 258 11.91 -4.56 9.50
N ALA A 259 11.50 -5.53 8.70
CA ALA A 259 10.87 -5.29 7.40
C ALA A 259 9.53 -4.56 7.54
N VAL A 260 8.68 -5.00 8.48
CA VAL A 260 7.39 -4.35 8.77
C VAL A 260 7.60 -2.91 9.26
N SER A 261 8.62 -2.66 10.09
CA SER A 261 8.95 -1.29 10.55
C SER A 261 9.33 -0.37 9.39
N LEU A 262 10.12 -0.86 8.42
CA LEU A 262 10.48 -0.08 7.23
C LEU A 262 9.27 0.22 6.34
N PHE A 263 8.38 -0.74 6.13
CA PHE A 263 7.14 -0.50 5.39
C PHE A 263 6.22 0.48 6.12
N ASN A 264 6.10 0.36 7.43
CA ASN A 264 5.30 1.28 8.24
C ASN A 264 5.85 2.71 8.23
N GLU A 265 7.17 2.89 8.21
CA GLU A 265 7.79 4.22 8.07
C GLU A 265 7.40 4.87 6.73
N ILE A 266 7.44 4.12 5.63
CA ILE A 266 7.00 4.60 4.32
C ILE A 266 5.50 4.92 4.36
N LEU A 267 4.68 4.03 4.93
CA LEU A 267 3.23 4.19 5.04
C LEU A 267 2.86 5.42 5.87
N GLU A 268 3.50 5.63 7.01
CA GLU A 268 3.27 6.78 7.89
C GLU A 268 3.62 8.09 7.18
N ASN A 269 4.78 8.15 6.52
CA ASN A 269 5.17 9.33 5.74
C ASN A 269 4.17 9.64 4.63
N LYS A 270 3.66 8.62 3.90
CA LYS A 270 2.63 8.82 2.87
C LYS A 270 1.29 9.23 3.47
N THR A 271 0.91 8.69 4.63
CA THR A 271 -0.33 9.03 5.32
C THR A 271 -0.30 10.48 5.84
N VAL A 272 0.80 10.92 6.43
CA VAL A 272 0.97 12.33 6.88
C VAL A 272 0.88 13.29 5.69
N ASN A 273 1.51 12.96 4.56
CA ASN A 273 1.42 13.77 3.36
C ASN A 273 -0.01 13.79 2.80
N LEU A 274 -0.72 12.65 2.80
CA LEU A 274 -2.13 12.55 2.39
C LEU A 274 -3.02 13.43 3.27
N ASP A 275 -2.87 13.35 4.59
CA ASP A 275 -3.68 14.14 5.53
C ASP A 275 -3.46 15.65 5.34
N SER A 276 -2.20 16.07 5.13
CA SER A 276 -1.87 17.46 4.82
C SER A 276 -2.50 17.92 3.51
N GLU A 277 -2.39 17.10 2.45
CA GLU A 277 -2.94 17.41 1.13
C GLU A 277 -4.47 17.46 1.16
N LEU A 278 -5.13 16.56 1.90
CA LEU A 278 -6.58 16.57 2.07
C LEU A 278 -7.07 17.85 2.78
N ILE A 279 -6.38 18.30 3.83
CA ILE A 279 -6.72 19.53 4.55
C ILE A 279 -6.62 20.76 3.63
N ASP A 280 -5.56 20.82 2.82
CA ASP A 280 -5.36 21.95 1.92
C ASP A 280 -6.32 21.88 0.71
N ALA A 281 -6.59 20.69 0.20
CA ALA A 281 -7.58 20.46 -0.83
C ALA A 281 -9.01 20.83 -0.37
N ASP A 282 -9.40 20.44 0.84
CA ASP A 282 -10.71 20.81 1.40
C ASP A 282 -10.89 22.32 1.50
N LYS A 283 -9.91 23.05 2.04
CA LYS A 283 -9.96 24.53 2.13
C LYS A 283 -10.09 25.17 0.73
N LEU A 284 -9.29 24.69 -0.20
CA LEU A 284 -9.28 25.18 -1.57
C LEU A 284 -10.61 24.87 -2.26
N TYR A 285 -11.16 23.67 -2.05
CA TYR A 285 -12.45 23.27 -2.62
C TYR A 285 -13.60 24.13 -2.09
N GLU A 286 -13.67 24.40 -0.79
CA GLU A 286 -14.66 25.30 -0.19
C GLU A 286 -14.61 26.72 -0.81
N GLU A 287 -13.42 27.23 -1.06
CA GLU A 287 -13.26 28.53 -1.73
C GLU A 287 -13.83 28.51 -3.17
N TYR A 288 -13.45 27.51 -3.96
CA TYR A 288 -13.92 27.38 -5.33
C TYR A 288 -15.39 27.03 -5.42
N GLU A 289 -15.94 26.21 -4.52
CA GLU A 289 -17.36 25.92 -4.42
C GLU A 289 -18.15 27.22 -4.19
N ARG A 290 -17.70 28.07 -3.27
CA ARG A 290 -18.30 29.37 -3.02
C ARG A 290 -18.25 30.27 -4.26
N ILE A 291 -17.09 30.37 -4.95
CA ILE A 291 -16.93 31.19 -6.13
C ILE A 291 -17.88 30.72 -7.26
N VAL A 292 -17.90 29.43 -7.54
CA VAL A 292 -18.73 28.84 -8.60
C VAL A 292 -20.22 29.00 -8.30
N THR A 293 -20.62 28.65 -7.07
CA THR A 293 -22.01 28.71 -6.64
C THR A 293 -22.54 30.14 -6.70
N THR A 294 -21.83 31.09 -6.06
CA THR A 294 -22.24 32.50 -6.02
C THR A 294 -22.31 33.09 -7.43
N SER A 295 -21.34 32.79 -8.28
CA SER A 295 -21.31 33.33 -9.64
C SER A 295 -22.46 32.82 -10.52
N ILE A 296 -22.77 31.54 -10.42
CA ILE A 296 -23.86 30.94 -11.21
C ILE A 296 -25.21 31.34 -10.63
N GLU A 297 -25.33 31.46 -9.31
CA GLU A 297 -26.56 31.94 -8.66
C GLU A 297 -26.88 33.37 -9.04
N HIS A 298 -25.88 34.26 -8.97
CA HIS A 298 -26.04 35.64 -9.39
C HIS A 298 -26.48 35.72 -10.85
N LEU A 299 -25.78 35.04 -11.76
CA LEU A 299 -26.15 35.01 -13.17
C LEU A 299 -27.61 34.49 -13.38
N SER A 300 -27.97 33.40 -12.71
CA SER A 300 -29.30 32.82 -12.81
C SER A 300 -30.38 33.77 -12.30
N GLU A 301 -30.11 34.53 -11.25
CA GLU A 301 -31.04 35.51 -10.72
C GLU A 301 -31.25 36.67 -11.68
N GLN A 302 -30.17 37.20 -12.27
CA GLN A 302 -30.28 38.25 -13.27
C GLN A 302 -31.03 37.80 -14.53
N GLU A 303 -30.75 36.57 -15.01
CA GLU A 303 -31.50 35.98 -16.14
C GLU A 303 -33.00 35.79 -15.82
N LYS A 304 -33.36 35.47 -14.59
CA LYS A 304 -34.76 35.41 -14.13
C LYS A 304 -35.43 36.77 -14.15
N LYS A 305 -34.74 37.82 -13.64
CA LYS A 305 -35.23 39.19 -13.67
C LYS A 305 -35.48 39.65 -15.11
N LEU A 306 -34.51 39.39 -15.99
CA LEU A 306 -34.65 39.69 -17.43
C LEU A 306 -35.85 38.99 -18.07
N THR A 307 -36.06 37.72 -17.73
CA THR A 307 -37.22 36.94 -18.24
C THR A 307 -38.52 37.53 -17.76
N TYR A 308 -38.61 37.90 -16.48
CA TYR A 308 -39.80 38.57 -15.89
C TYR A 308 -40.14 39.87 -16.65
N HIS A 309 -39.16 40.75 -16.86
CA HIS A 309 -39.42 42.02 -17.56
C HIS A 309 -39.80 41.83 -19.02
N LYS A 310 -39.20 40.83 -19.72
CA LYS A 310 -39.64 40.45 -21.06
C LYS A 310 -41.08 39.94 -21.11
N GLU A 311 -41.50 39.20 -20.09
CA GLU A 311 -42.87 38.72 -19.95
C GLU A 311 -43.85 39.89 -19.71
N GLU A 312 -43.47 40.89 -18.89
CA GLU A 312 -44.26 42.10 -18.67
C GLU A 312 -44.37 42.95 -19.96
N ILE A 313 -43.31 43.10 -20.74
CA ILE A 313 -43.36 43.74 -22.06
C ILE A 313 -44.37 43.04 -22.96
N TYR A 314 -44.30 41.72 -23.05
CA TYR A 314 -45.24 40.92 -23.89
C TYR A 314 -46.70 41.17 -23.45
N LEU A 315 -46.96 41.19 -22.14
CA LEU A 315 -48.28 41.45 -21.61
C LEU A 315 -48.80 42.89 -21.94
N LEU A 316 -47.92 43.87 -21.81
CA LEU A 316 -48.21 45.26 -22.13
C LEU A 316 -48.48 45.45 -23.62
N GLU A 317 -47.65 44.91 -24.51
CA GLU A 317 -47.81 45.01 -25.97
C GLU A 317 -49.15 44.40 -26.40
N ASN A 318 -49.50 43.20 -25.87
CA ASN A 318 -50.77 42.55 -26.16
C ASN A 318 -51.98 43.32 -25.61
N SER A 319 -51.77 44.09 -24.53
CA SER A 319 -52.85 44.91 -23.94
C SER A 319 -53.10 46.20 -24.71
N ILE A 320 -52.03 46.79 -25.28
CA ILE A 320 -52.11 48.05 -26.04
C ILE A 320 -52.62 47.81 -27.45
N ASN A 321 -52.19 46.75 -28.13
CA ASN A 321 -52.57 46.46 -29.49
C ASN A 321 -53.07 45.04 -29.69
N PRO A 322 -54.32 44.77 -29.31
CA PRO A 322 -54.93 43.43 -29.36
C PRO A 322 -55.03 42.82 -30.78
N ASN A 323 -55.02 43.68 -31.82
CA ASN A 323 -55.14 43.29 -33.23
C ASN A 323 -53.78 43.22 -33.97
N GLY A 324 -52.67 43.63 -33.29
CA GLY A 324 -51.36 43.82 -33.91
C GLY A 324 -50.50 42.58 -34.05
N PHE A 325 -50.98 41.42 -33.64
CA PHE A 325 -50.24 40.17 -33.82
C PHE A 325 -50.32 39.65 -35.24
N ASN A 326 -49.97 40.49 -36.23
CA ASN A 326 -49.69 40.00 -37.56
C ASN A 326 -48.31 39.34 -37.62
N LYS A 327 -48.30 38.16 -38.15
CA LYS A 327 -47.26 37.13 -38.23
C LYS A 327 -45.88 37.54 -38.79
N THR A 328 -45.57 38.81 -39.04
CA THR A 328 -44.49 39.16 -39.95
C THR A 328 -43.22 39.76 -39.32
N ASN A 329 -43.18 40.11 -38.02
CA ASN A 329 -42.02 40.75 -37.41
C ASN A 329 -41.38 40.02 -36.22
N THR A 330 -41.64 38.74 -36.05
CA THR A 330 -41.07 37.97 -34.93
C THR A 330 -39.99 36.98 -35.37
N SER A 331 -39.26 37.28 -36.43
CA SER A 331 -38.34 36.33 -37.06
C SER A 331 -37.01 36.06 -36.34
N ASN A 332 -36.67 36.76 -35.28
CA ASN A 332 -35.35 36.62 -34.65
C ASN A 332 -35.29 36.47 -33.13
N SER A 333 -36.35 36.20 -32.43
CA SER A 333 -36.27 35.89 -31.01
C SER A 333 -36.62 34.42 -30.75
N SER A 334 -35.85 33.78 -29.84
CA SER A 334 -36.16 32.44 -29.33
C SER A 334 -37.61 32.30 -28.79
N PHE A 335 -38.19 33.44 -28.50
CA PHE A 335 -39.58 33.58 -28.02
C PHE A 335 -40.61 33.32 -29.11
N SER A 336 -40.35 33.73 -30.39
CA SER A 336 -41.26 33.47 -31.48
C SER A 336 -41.30 32.03 -31.97
N LEU A 337 -40.18 31.33 -31.86
CA LEU A 337 -40.09 29.89 -32.08
C LEU A 337 -40.96 29.11 -31.08
N PHE A 338 -41.01 29.61 -29.86
CA PHE A 338 -41.76 29.04 -28.74
C PHE A 338 -43.27 29.10 -28.96
N ILE A 339 -43.79 30.25 -29.38
CA ILE A 339 -45.23 30.44 -29.64
C ILE A 339 -45.68 29.57 -30.82
N GLY A 340 -44.83 29.41 -31.86
CA GLY A 340 -45.11 28.52 -32.99
C GLY A 340 -45.30 27.07 -32.60
N ASN A 341 -44.46 26.57 -31.69
CA ASN A 341 -44.54 25.20 -31.20
C ASN A 341 -45.73 24.96 -30.26
N TYR A 342 -46.15 25.99 -29.51
CA TYR A 342 -47.32 25.91 -28.62
C TYR A 342 -48.63 25.69 -29.38
N LYS A 343 -48.83 26.36 -30.49
CA LYS A 343 -50.05 26.18 -31.31
C LYS A 343 -50.23 24.76 -31.85
N ASN A 344 -49.18 23.98 -31.93
CA ASN A 344 -49.21 22.61 -32.45
C ASN A 344 -49.20 21.55 -31.34
N SER A 345 -49.13 21.93 -30.04
CA SER A 345 -49.12 20.97 -28.94
C SER A 345 -50.56 20.47 -28.60
N LYS A 346 -50.72 19.15 -28.53
CA LYS A 346 -51.98 18.47 -28.17
C LYS A 346 -52.26 18.47 -26.68
N VAL A 347 -52.15 19.61 -25.96
CA VAL A 347 -52.27 19.63 -24.50
C VAL A 347 -53.74 19.87 -24.09
N ASN A 348 -54.55 18.82 -24.06
CA ASN A 348 -55.93 18.84 -23.54
C ASN A 348 -56.09 19.14 -22.03
N LYS A 349 -54.98 19.29 -21.27
CA LYS A 349 -55.00 19.57 -19.83
C LYS A 349 -54.83 21.06 -19.50
N PHE A 350 -54.62 21.89 -20.49
CA PHE A 350 -54.24 23.28 -20.39
C PHE A 350 -55.28 24.16 -19.62
N PRO A 351 -56.60 24.15 -19.91
CA PRO A 351 -57.55 25.00 -19.22
C PRO A 351 -57.65 24.73 -17.70
N ARG A 352 -57.48 23.44 -17.29
CA ARG A 352 -57.58 23.03 -15.91
C ARG A 352 -56.34 23.44 -15.09
N TYR A 353 -55.19 23.47 -15.75
CA TYR A 353 -53.94 23.90 -15.15
C TYR A 353 -53.92 25.41 -14.94
N ILE A 354 -54.32 26.20 -15.93
CA ILE A 354 -54.44 27.66 -15.85
C ILE A 354 -55.39 28.06 -14.73
N TYR A 355 -56.59 27.45 -14.67
CA TYR A 355 -57.56 27.69 -13.63
C TYR A 355 -56.99 27.42 -12.22
N LYS A 356 -56.35 26.28 -12.04
CA LYS A 356 -55.74 25.92 -10.75
C LYS A 356 -54.59 26.85 -10.34
N ARG A 357 -53.80 27.31 -11.29
CA ARG A 357 -52.56 28.03 -10.99
C ARG A 357 -52.72 29.55 -10.94
N PHE A 358 -53.61 30.15 -11.73
CA PHE A 358 -53.76 31.59 -11.86
C PHE A 358 -55.07 32.14 -11.34
N ILE A 359 -56.15 31.41 -11.46
CA ILE A 359 -57.48 31.90 -11.09
C ILE A 359 -57.80 31.54 -9.64
N LYS A 360 -57.51 30.30 -9.23
CA LYS A 360 -57.82 29.82 -7.89
C LYS A 360 -56.95 30.44 -6.78
N PRO A 361 -55.63 30.74 -6.95
CA PRO A 361 -54.85 31.41 -5.91
C PRO A 361 -55.21 32.85 -5.64
N ASN A 362 -55.73 33.58 -6.64
CA ASN A 362 -56.21 34.95 -6.44
C ASN A 362 -57.50 34.99 -5.62
N LEU A 363 -58.09 33.85 -5.28
CA LEU A 363 -59.28 33.72 -4.46
C LEU A 363 -58.98 33.38 -2.99
N LYS A 364 -57.82 32.78 -2.69
CA LYS A 364 -57.29 32.49 -1.33
C LYS A 364 -55.89 31.95 -1.42
N ASP A 365 -54.97 32.53 -0.66
CA ASP A 365 -53.62 32.09 -0.27
C ASP A 365 -52.40 32.62 -1.03
N GLU A 366 -51.57 33.22 -0.25
CA GLU A 366 -50.33 33.92 -0.15
C GLU A 366 -49.08 33.46 -0.93
N LYS A 367 -49.18 32.74 -2.05
CA LYS A 367 -47.98 32.52 -2.89
C LYS A 367 -48.05 33.31 -4.18
N SER A 368 -47.11 34.26 -4.34
CA SER A 368 -47.11 35.14 -5.51
C SER A 368 -47.06 34.29 -6.80
N PRO A 369 -47.88 34.61 -7.82
CA PRO A 369 -47.86 33.92 -9.09
C PRO A 369 -46.48 33.91 -9.77
N ALA A 370 -45.65 34.85 -9.46
CA ALA A 370 -44.28 35.00 -9.96
C ALA A 370 -43.38 33.80 -9.57
N GLU A 371 -43.40 33.35 -8.32
CA GLU A 371 -42.55 32.19 -7.91
C GLU A 371 -42.91 30.90 -8.65
N GLY A 372 -44.16 30.72 -9.00
CA GLY A 372 -44.61 29.57 -9.75
C GLY A 372 -44.11 29.56 -11.20
N ILE A 373 -44.06 30.71 -11.86
CA ILE A 373 -43.59 30.85 -13.24
C ILE A 373 -42.07 30.73 -13.30
N PHE A 374 -41.35 31.39 -12.42
CA PHE A 374 -39.85 31.37 -12.38
C PHE A 374 -39.31 30.00 -12.00
N GLY A 375 -39.92 29.31 -11.06
CA GLY A 375 -39.53 27.95 -10.70
C GLY A 375 -39.69 26.95 -11.88
N PHE A 376 -40.54 27.26 -12.82
CA PHE A 376 -40.81 26.41 -13.98
C PHE A 376 -39.86 26.67 -15.17
N PHE A 377 -39.53 27.93 -15.45
CA PHE A 377 -38.61 28.29 -16.55
C PHE A 377 -37.16 27.83 -16.32
N GLY A 378 -36.77 27.63 -15.08
CA GLY A 378 -35.42 27.19 -14.75
C GLY A 378 -35.21 25.66 -14.70
N LYS A 379 -36.29 24.85 -14.73
CA LYS A 379 -36.19 23.42 -14.37
C LYS A 379 -36.36 22.43 -15.51
N SER A 380 -36.79 22.85 -16.69
CA SER A 380 -37.05 21.87 -17.76
C SER A 380 -36.75 22.38 -19.15
N THR A 381 -36.08 21.54 -19.91
CA THR A 381 -35.94 21.63 -21.37
C THR A 381 -37.02 20.86 -22.08
N ASP A 382 -38.03 20.36 -21.34
CA ASP A 382 -39.12 19.58 -21.89
C ASP A 382 -40.07 20.49 -22.69
N PRO A 383 -40.32 20.23 -23.97
CA PRO A 383 -41.18 21.03 -24.84
C PRO A 383 -42.61 21.15 -24.32
N GLU A 384 -43.14 20.12 -23.65
CA GLU A 384 -44.49 20.15 -23.08
C GLU A 384 -44.61 21.16 -21.92
N ILE A 385 -43.64 21.14 -21.02
CA ILE A 385 -43.56 22.05 -19.87
C ILE A 385 -43.43 23.49 -20.35
N THR A 386 -42.65 23.69 -21.37
CA THR A 386 -42.43 24.99 -21.96
C THR A 386 -43.67 25.52 -22.67
N ALA A 387 -44.38 24.65 -23.38
CA ALA A 387 -45.66 25.00 -24.01
C ALA A 387 -46.74 25.37 -22.97
N ILE A 388 -46.76 24.67 -21.82
CA ILE A 388 -47.66 25.00 -20.70
C ILE A 388 -47.34 26.38 -20.14
N ASN A 389 -46.10 26.74 -19.98
CA ASN A 389 -45.69 28.05 -19.49
C ASN A 389 -46.07 29.18 -20.44
N MET A 390 -45.86 29.01 -21.73
CA MET A 390 -46.28 29.98 -22.74
C MET A 390 -47.81 30.17 -22.78
N GLY A 391 -48.54 29.10 -22.61
CA GLY A 391 -50.00 29.18 -22.51
C GLY A 391 -50.48 29.94 -21.25
N LEU A 392 -49.73 29.91 -20.15
CA LEU A 392 -50.03 30.71 -18.97
C LEU A 392 -49.85 32.20 -19.22
N VAL A 393 -48.79 32.59 -19.95
CA VAL A 393 -48.56 33.97 -20.37
C VAL A 393 -49.69 34.46 -21.30
N ASP A 394 -50.06 33.64 -22.26
CA ASP A 394 -51.19 33.92 -23.16
C ASP A 394 -52.52 34.12 -22.39
N ALA A 395 -52.78 33.28 -21.41
CA ALA A 395 -53.98 33.39 -20.60
C ALA A 395 -54.02 34.67 -19.78
N ARG A 396 -52.87 35.04 -19.19
CA ARG A 396 -52.76 36.30 -18.45
C ARG A 396 -52.92 37.53 -19.35
N SER A 397 -52.33 37.48 -20.53
CA SER A 397 -52.50 38.50 -21.57
C SER A 397 -53.96 38.66 -22.01
N ASN A 398 -54.67 37.57 -22.22
CA ASN A 398 -56.09 37.60 -22.57
C ASN A 398 -56.97 38.15 -21.45
N LEU A 399 -56.67 37.83 -20.18
CA LEU A 399 -57.34 38.40 -19.03
C LEU A 399 -57.17 39.92 -18.94
N LEU A 400 -55.96 40.43 -19.18
CA LEU A 400 -55.69 41.86 -19.23
C LEU A 400 -56.40 42.53 -20.39
N ARG A 401 -56.37 41.91 -21.57
CA ARG A 401 -57.12 42.42 -22.75
C ARG A 401 -58.59 42.53 -22.50
N ASN A 402 -59.21 41.46 -21.99
CA ASN A 402 -60.67 41.46 -21.68
C ASN A 402 -61.02 42.54 -20.64
N LYS A 403 -60.15 42.82 -19.67
CA LYS A 403 -60.40 43.93 -18.74
C LYS A 403 -60.33 45.29 -19.41
N ILE A 404 -59.36 45.53 -20.32
CA ILE A 404 -59.22 46.77 -21.08
C ILE A 404 -60.41 46.95 -22.03
N GLU A 405 -60.80 45.89 -22.79
CA GLU A 405 -61.96 45.92 -23.66
C GLU A 405 -63.25 46.18 -22.88
N HIS A 406 -63.42 45.60 -21.71
CA HIS A 406 -64.58 45.84 -20.86
C HIS A 406 -64.63 47.29 -20.37
N TRP A 407 -63.48 47.89 -19.98
CA TRP A 407 -63.42 49.25 -19.53
C TRP A 407 -63.63 50.25 -20.68
N THR A 408 -63.16 49.97 -21.90
CA THR A 408 -63.37 50.84 -23.06
C THR A 408 -64.83 50.97 -23.47
N MET A 409 -65.68 50.02 -23.12
CA MET A 409 -67.14 50.06 -23.35
C MET A 409 -67.85 51.07 -22.45
N TYR A 410 -67.23 51.49 -21.33
CA TYR A 410 -67.86 52.39 -20.33
C TYR A 410 -67.10 53.72 -20.11
N LEU A 411 -65.99 53.91 -20.80
CA LEU A 411 -65.15 55.08 -20.66
C LEU A 411 -65.21 55.93 -21.91
N ASP A 412 -65.14 57.26 -21.73
CA ASP A 412 -65.01 58.20 -22.82
C ASP A 412 -63.64 58.10 -23.50
N ASP A 413 -63.54 58.51 -24.75
CA ASP A 413 -62.30 58.47 -25.55
C ASP A 413 -61.13 59.16 -24.83
N THR A 414 -61.37 60.17 -24.05
CA THR A 414 -60.34 60.91 -23.30
C THR A 414 -59.73 60.09 -22.21
N THR A 415 -60.54 59.29 -21.55
CA THR A 415 -60.10 58.40 -20.45
C THR A 415 -59.38 57.16 -21.01
N VAL A 416 -59.86 56.61 -22.14
CA VAL A 416 -59.16 55.55 -22.88
C VAL A 416 -57.79 55.97 -23.34
N ASN A 417 -57.68 57.16 -23.93
CA ASN A 417 -56.38 57.71 -24.37
C ASN A 417 -55.42 57.96 -23.22
N LYS A 418 -55.88 58.47 -22.06
CA LYS A 418 -55.05 58.58 -20.87
C LYS A 418 -54.53 57.23 -20.40
N TYR A 419 -55.34 56.19 -20.42
CA TYR A 419 -54.95 54.85 -20.02
C TYR A 419 -53.91 54.27 -20.98
N LEU A 420 -54.09 54.43 -22.29
CA LEU A 420 -53.12 54.03 -23.31
C LEU A 420 -51.79 54.77 -23.19
N LEU A 421 -51.80 56.05 -22.85
CA LEU A 421 -50.58 56.83 -22.53
C LEU A 421 -49.83 56.24 -21.35
N ILE A 422 -50.53 55.85 -20.27
CA ILE A 422 -49.90 55.24 -19.10
C ILE A 422 -49.29 53.90 -19.46
N LEU A 423 -50.03 53.07 -20.22
CA LEU A 423 -49.51 51.77 -20.65
C LEU A 423 -48.29 51.91 -21.59
N ASN A 424 -48.29 52.85 -22.50
CA ASN A 424 -47.14 53.12 -23.37
C ASN A 424 -45.92 53.67 -22.62
N ALA A 425 -46.15 54.52 -21.63
CA ALA A 425 -45.06 55.00 -20.75
C ALA A 425 -44.45 53.84 -19.96
N LYS A 426 -45.29 52.92 -19.43
CA LYS A 426 -44.84 51.72 -18.73
C LYS A 426 -44.11 50.78 -19.65
N LEU A 427 -44.59 50.56 -20.89
CA LEU A 427 -43.91 49.73 -21.88
C LEU A 427 -42.54 50.30 -22.25
N SER A 428 -42.44 51.63 -22.41
CA SER A 428 -41.16 52.29 -22.66
C SER A 428 -40.15 52.09 -21.49
N ALA A 429 -40.63 52.23 -20.28
CA ALA A 429 -39.81 51.98 -19.07
C ALA A 429 -39.32 50.54 -18.97
N GLU A 430 -40.21 49.55 -19.22
CA GLU A 430 -39.85 48.13 -19.23
C GLU A 430 -38.85 47.77 -20.34
N ASN A 431 -39.00 48.32 -21.56
CA ASN A 431 -38.08 48.14 -22.65
C ASN A 431 -36.68 48.70 -22.32
N LYS A 432 -36.61 49.88 -21.68
CA LYS A 432 -35.35 50.44 -21.22
C LYS A 432 -34.67 49.55 -20.18
N LEU A 433 -35.43 49.08 -19.19
CA LEU A 433 -34.94 48.19 -18.13
C LEU A 433 -34.42 46.86 -18.73
N VAL A 434 -35.14 46.24 -19.64
CA VAL A 434 -34.68 45.02 -20.33
C VAL A 434 -33.41 45.26 -21.11
N SER A 435 -33.26 46.44 -21.77
CA SER A 435 -32.02 46.77 -22.46
C SER A 435 -30.81 46.92 -21.53
N GLU A 436 -31.01 47.60 -20.38
CA GLU A 436 -29.99 47.76 -19.35
C GLU A 436 -29.60 46.42 -18.73
N LEU A 437 -30.58 45.62 -18.24
CA LEU A 437 -30.35 44.31 -17.68
C LEU A 437 -29.64 43.35 -18.67
N SER A 438 -30.00 43.41 -19.95
CA SER A 438 -29.35 42.60 -20.98
C SER A 438 -27.87 42.94 -21.14
N LYS A 439 -27.52 44.25 -21.11
CA LYS A 439 -26.12 44.72 -21.16
C LYS A 439 -25.36 44.26 -19.92
N ASP A 440 -25.95 44.43 -18.74
CA ASP A 440 -25.31 44.04 -17.47
C ASP A 440 -25.05 42.56 -17.40
N ILE A 441 -25.99 41.73 -17.85
CA ILE A 441 -25.84 40.26 -17.92
C ILE A 441 -24.71 39.88 -18.88
N GLU A 442 -24.65 40.48 -20.08
CA GLU A 442 -23.58 40.15 -21.04
C GLU A 442 -22.21 40.65 -20.56
N SER A 443 -22.13 41.84 -19.92
CA SER A 443 -20.92 42.31 -19.27
C SER A 443 -20.47 41.34 -18.17
N TYR A 444 -21.37 40.96 -17.27
CA TYR A 444 -21.07 40.01 -16.19
C TYR A 444 -20.62 38.66 -16.74
N LYS A 445 -21.26 38.11 -17.77
CA LYS A 445 -20.84 36.88 -18.44
C LYS A 445 -19.42 37.01 -19.01
N TYR A 446 -19.12 38.10 -19.64
CA TYR A 446 -17.80 38.35 -20.19
C TYR A 446 -16.72 38.37 -19.10
N ASP A 447 -16.95 39.11 -18.01
CA ASP A 447 -16.04 39.21 -16.89
C ASP A 447 -15.86 37.86 -16.21
N LEU A 448 -16.95 37.13 -16.01
CA LEU A 448 -16.93 35.78 -15.42
C LEU A 448 -16.15 34.80 -16.31
N TYR A 449 -16.36 34.83 -17.63
CA TYR A 449 -15.63 33.95 -18.52
C TYR A 449 -14.13 34.29 -18.58
N ASN A 450 -13.76 35.54 -18.55
CA ASN A 450 -12.36 35.99 -18.48
C ASN A 450 -11.72 35.56 -17.16
N LYS A 451 -12.40 35.80 -16.03
CA LYS A 451 -11.92 35.34 -14.71
C LYS A 451 -11.67 33.84 -14.69
N PHE A 452 -12.61 33.04 -15.16
CA PHE A 452 -12.50 31.58 -15.16
C PHE A 452 -11.48 31.08 -16.17
N SER A 453 -11.33 31.71 -17.33
CA SER A 453 -10.33 31.31 -18.32
C SER A 453 -8.89 31.53 -17.86
N ASN A 454 -8.67 32.53 -17.01
CA ASN A 454 -7.35 32.85 -16.46
C ASN A 454 -7.01 32.04 -15.20
N ASP A 455 -7.97 31.34 -14.62
CA ASP A 455 -7.79 30.51 -13.44
C ASP A 455 -7.39 29.08 -13.84
N PHE A 456 -6.35 28.54 -13.23
CA PHE A 456 -5.83 27.20 -13.55
C PHE A 456 -6.84 26.08 -13.35
N ILE A 457 -7.65 26.17 -12.28
CA ILE A 457 -8.66 25.16 -11.93
C ILE A 457 -9.92 25.35 -12.78
N LEU A 458 -10.37 26.61 -12.98
CA LEU A 458 -11.64 26.93 -13.61
C LEU A 458 -11.58 27.02 -15.14
N LYS A 459 -10.41 27.13 -15.76
CA LYS A 459 -10.28 27.32 -17.22
C LYS A 459 -11.01 26.25 -18.05
N ASP A 460 -10.99 25.01 -17.61
CA ASP A 460 -11.61 23.90 -18.36
C ASP A 460 -13.14 23.85 -18.21
N ILE A 461 -13.68 24.55 -17.20
CA ILE A 461 -15.12 24.58 -16.95
C ILE A 461 -15.85 25.69 -17.74
N VAL A 462 -15.11 26.63 -18.34
CA VAL A 462 -15.70 27.74 -19.13
C VAL A 462 -16.65 27.21 -20.22
N GLY A 463 -16.29 26.08 -20.85
CA GLY A 463 -17.15 25.38 -21.81
C GLY A 463 -18.46 24.85 -21.20
N LEU A 464 -18.45 24.48 -19.93
CA LEU A 464 -19.64 23.99 -19.21
C LEU A 464 -20.60 25.13 -18.84
N LEU A 465 -20.07 26.34 -18.57
CA LEU A 465 -20.88 27.52 -18.32
C LEU A 465 -21.78 27.88 -19.49
N LYS A 466 -21.31 27.65 -20.72
CA LYS A 466 -22.04 27.93 -21.96
C LYS A 466 -23.16 26.93 -22.27
N LYS A 467 -23.15 25.74 -21.65
CA LYS A 467 -24.16 24.71 -21.90
C LYS A 467 -25.50 25.09 -21.29
N LYS A 468 -26.59 24.87 -22.04
CA LYS A 468 -27.96 25.05 -21.55
C LYS A 468 -28.33 23.88 -20.63
N LYS A 469 -28.12 24.05 -19.32
CA LYS A 469 -28.53 23.09 -18.27
C LYS A 469 -29.24 23.85 -17.15
N SER A 470 -30.03 23.15 -16.33
CA SER A 470 -30.56 23.77 -15.11
C SER A 470 -29.43 24.24 -14.19
N LYS A 471 -29.68 25.29 -13.39
CA LYS A 471 -28.73 25.88 -12.45
C LYS A 471 -28.03 24.80 -11.59
N GLU A 472 -28.80 23.97 -10.89
CA GLU A 472 -28.30 22.92 -10.01
C GLU A 472 -27.44 21.89 -10.74
N LYS A 473 -27.91 21.42 -11.91
CA LYS A 473 -27.14 20.46 -12.73
C LYS A 473 -25.86 21.07 -13.29
N LYS A 474 -25.85 22.37 -13.55
CA LYS A 474 -24.64 23.09 -14.01
C LYS A 474 -23.63 23.22 -12.87
N ILE A 475 -24.06 23.65 -11.68
CA ILE A 475 -23.21 23.75 -10.49
C ILE A 475 -22.59 22.40 -10.17
N ASN A 476 -23.41 21.36 -10.02
CA ASN A 476 -22.92 20.01 -9.69
C ASN A 476 -21.90 19.49 -10.73
N THR A 477 -22.18 19.66 -12.04
CA THR A 477 -21.24 19.22 -13.08
C THR A 477 -19.90 19.96 -13.00
N ILE A 478 -19.92 21.25 -12.66
CA ILE A 478 -18.72 22.05 -12.53
C ILE A 478 -17.93 21.68 -11.27
N LEU A 479 -18.62 21.53 -10.15
CA LEU A 479 -18.02 21.16 -8.88
C LEU A 479 -17.37 19.76 -8.91
N GLU A 480 -17.94 18.82 -9.66
CA GLU A 480 -17.31 17.52 -9.94
C GLU A 480 -15.96 17.66 -10.63
N VAL A 481 -15.86 18.53 -11.64
CA VAL A 481 -14.58 18.78 -12.34
C VAL A 481 -13.59 19.49 -11.43
N VAL A 482 -14.04 20.50 -10.68
CA VAL A 482 -13.22 21.22 -9.70
C VAL A 482 -12.68 20.28 -8.65
N LYS A 483 -13.54 19.41 -8.08
CA LYS A 483 -13.17 18.40 -7.11
C LYS A 483 -12.10 17.46 -7.65
N GLY A 484 -12.28 16.93 -8.86
CA GLY A 484 -11.29 16.05 -9.49
C GLY A 484 -9.92 16.69 -9.67
N LYS A 485 -9.86 18.02 -9.93
CA LYS A 485 -8.59 18.74 -10.06
C LYS A 485 -7.92 19.07 -8.72
N ILE A 486 -8.70 19.48 -7.74
CA ILE A 486 -8.18 19.87 -6.42
C ILE A 486 -7.71 18.64 -5.65
N PHE A 487 -8.48 17.55 -5.66
CA PHE A 487 -8.16 16.32 -4.93
C PHE A 487 -7.28 15.35 -5.70
N GLY A 488 -6.80 15.71 -6.90
CA GLY A 488 -6.03 14.81 -7.75
C GLY A 488 -4.79 14.22 -7.08
N GLU A 489 -3.99 15.05 -6.41
CA GLU A 489 -2.79 14.60 -5.67
C GLU A 489 -3.16 13.77 -4.43
N ALA A 490 -4.18 14.16 -3.67
CA ALA A 490 -4.67 13.39 -2.53
C ALA A 490 -5.14 11.99 -2.96
N PHE A 491 -5.83 11.86 -4.09
CA PHE A 491 -6.23 10.54 -4.64
C PHE A 491 -5.03 9.69 -5.04
N LYS A 492 -3.97 10.28 -5.58
CA LYS A 492 -2.73 9.54 -5.87
C LYS A 492 -2.08 9.02 -4.59
N LEU A 493 -1.92 9.89 -3.59
CA LEU A 493 -1.35 9.52 -2.29
C LEU A 493 -2.20 8.44 -1.59
N GLN A 494 -3.52 8.53 -1.66
CA GLN A 494 -4.41 7.51 -1.13
C GLN A 494 -4.19 6.15 -1.80
N ASN A 495 -4.04 6.12 -3.12
CA ASN A 495 -3.72 4.89 -3.85
C ASN A 495 -2.35 4.33 -3.45
N GLU A 496 -1.34 5.18 -3.23
CA GLU A 496 -0.02 4.76 -2.75
C GLU A 496 -0.09 4.16 -1.34
N VAL A 497 -0.85 4.77 -0.43
CA VAL A 497 -1.10 4.24 0.93
C VAL A 497 -1.77 2.87 0.87
N GLU A 498 -2.79 2.70 0.05
CA GLU A 498 -3.45 1.39 -0.13
C GLU A 498 -2.54 0.36 -0.81
N TYR A 499 -1.63 0.79 -1.68
CA TYR A 499 -0.68 -0.08 -2.36
C TYR A 499 0.39 -0.67 -1.42
N ILE A 500 0.76 0.04 -0.34
CA ILE A 500 1.78 -0.43 0.62
C ILE A 500 1.25 -1.55 1.54
N LYS A 501 -0.01 -1.50 1.93
CA LYS A 501 -0.60 -2.44 2.91
C LYS A 501 -0.42 -3.93 2.56
N PRO A 502 -0.65 -4.37 1.31
CA PRO A 502 -0.43 -5.77 0.92
C PRO A 502 1.00 -6.27 1.11
N TRP A 503 2.01 -5.39 1.01
CA TRP A 503 3.41 -5.77 1.21
C TRP A 503 3.71 -6.12 2.66
N ILE A 504 3.10 -5.41 3.60
CA ILE A 504 3.17 -5.73 5.04
C ILE A 504 2.51 -7.08 5.31
N GLU A 505 1.34 -7.33 4.72
CA GLU A 505 0.63 -8.61 4.84
C GLU A 505 1.43 -9.76 4.24
N GLU A 506 2.13 -9.55 3.12
CA GLU A 506 2.98 -10.55 2.50
C GLU A 506 4.13 -10.96 3.43
N VAL A 507 4.84 -10.00 4.04
CA VAL A 507 5.92 -10.28 5.01
C VAL A 507 5.39 -11.07 6.20
N ASN A 508 4.25 -10.67 6.77
CA ASN A 508 3.63 -11.35 7.90
C ASN A 508 3.23 -12.78 7.52
N THR A 509 2.58 -12.96 6.38
CA THR A 509 2.15 -14.28 5.88
C THR A 509 3.35 -15.21 5.65
N PHE A 510 4.41 -14.73 5.02
CA PHE A 510 5.64 -15.51 4.82
C PHE A 510 6.30 -15.92 6.14
N SER A 511 6.37 -15.00 7.11
CA SER A 511 6.92 -15.29 8.43
C SER A 511 6.10 -16.36 9.15
N ASP A 512 4.78 -16.19 9.20
CA ASP A 512 3.88 -17.09 9.92
C ASP A 512 3.87 -18.49 9.29
N MET A 513 3.81 -18.60 7.97
CA MET A 513 3.92 -19.89 7.27
C MET A 513 5.25 -20.57 7.57
N THR A 514 6.36 -19.82 7.53
CA THR A 514 7.68 -20.37 7.80
C THR A 514 7.79 -20.85 9.25
N ILE A 515 7.26 -20.09 10.19
CA ILE A 515 7.25 -20.47 11.62
C ILE A 515 6.43 -21.75 11.84
N ARG A 516 5.23 -21.85 11.28
CA ARG A 516 4.39 -23.06 11.36
C ARG A 516 5.09 -24.30 10.81
N LEU A 517 5.72 -24.19 9.62
CA LEU A 517 6.52 -25.27 9.05
C LEU A 517 7.68 -25.68 9.97
N LEU A 518 8.31 -24.73 10.66
CA LEU A 518 9.40 -25.02 11.60
C LEU A 518 8.91 -25.66 12.90
N GLU A 519 7.70 -25.38 13.33
CA GLU A 519 7.05 -25.96 14.49
C GLU A 519 6.39 -27.32 14.20
N GLY A 520 6.30 -27.73 12.93
CA GLY A 520 5.66 -28.96 12.50
C GLY A 520 4.13 -28.93 12.66
N LEU A 521 3.53 -27.75 12.50
CA LEU A 521 2.09 -27.52 12.63
C LEU A 521 1.34 -27.58 11.28
N ASP A 522 2.03 -27.82 10.16
CA ASP A 522 1.47 -27.98 8.81
C ASP A 522 1.59 -29.40 8.28
#